data_e1cf201b57219fd8b6c049fa1a9fc97c
#
_entry.id   e1cf201b57219fd8b6c049fa1a9fc97c
#
_cell.length_a   1.000
_cell.length_b   1.000
_cell.length_c   1.000
_cell.angle_alpha   90.00
_cell.angle_beta   90.00
_cell.angle_gamma   90.00
#
_symmetry.space_group_name_H-M   'P 1'
#
loop_
_entity.id
_entity.type
_entity.pdbx_description
1 polymer ?
#
loop_
_entity_poly.entity_id
_entity_poly.type
_entity_poly.pdbx_seq_one_letter_code
_entity_poly.pdbx_strand_id
1 'polypeptide(L)'
;MSAACFQVSKLGVDIISIHASAGLKALKDSKKASVEGANSVSLKPPLVVGITVLTSFSLKDFQTDLDRNNSIEENVLRLAKLSFDAGLDGCVCSPLEVKMLRSIYKDNLSLIHI
;
A
#
# COMPACT_ATOMS: atom_id res chain seq x y z
N MET A 1 1.73 -10.10 -9.34
CA MET A 1 1.08 -9.53 -8.14
C MET A 1 -0.44 -9.56 -8.22
N SER A 2 -1.03 -9.13 -9.33
CA SER A 2 -2.50 -9.16 -9.48
C SER A 2 -3.08 -10.58 -9.44
N ALA A 3 -2.43 -11.56 -10.07
CA ALA A 3 -2.89 -12.95 -10.03
C ALA A 3 -2.92 -13.51 -8.59
N ALA A 4 -1.93 -13.17 -7.78
CA ALA A 4 -1.90 -13.55 -6.37
C ALA A 4 -3.03 -12.88 -5.59
N CYS A 5 -3.29 -11.60 -5.81
CA CYS A 5 -4.39 -10.87 -5.18
C CYS A 5 -5.75 -11.49 -5.53
N PHE A 6 -5.94 -11.89 -6.79
CA PHE A 6 -7.15 -12.56 -7.22
C PHE A 6 -7.37 -13.86 -6.43
N GLN A 7 -6.36 -14.73 -6.36
CA GLN A 7 -6.48 -16.02 -5.69
C GLN A 7 -6.66 -15.89 -4.17
N VAL A 8 -5.90 -15.01 -3.54
CA VAL A 8 -6.00 -14.78 -2.08
C VAL A 8 -7.36 -14.21 -1.71
N SER A 9 -7.92 -13.34 -2.52
CA SER A 9 -9.24 -12.75 -2.26
C SER A 9 -10.38 -13.76 -2.26
N LYS A 10 -10.20 -14.89 -2.94
CA LYS A 10 -11.17 -16.00 -2.93
C LYS A 10 -11.21 -16.74 -1.59
N LEU A 11 -10.20 -16.55 -0.73
CA LEU A 11 -10.11 -17.19 0.58
C LEU A 11 -10.87 -16.45 1.67
N GLY A 12 -11.42 -15.26 1.38
CA GLY A 12 -12.16 -14.48 2.36
C GLY A 12 -11.27 -13.71 3.34
N VAL A 13 -10.04 -13.36 2.93
CA VAL A 13 -9.16 -12.53 3.78
C VAL A 13 -9.73 -11.13 3.94
N ASP A 14 -9.44 -10.49 5.06
CA ASP A 14 -9.93 -9.15 5.36
C ASP A 14 -9.06 -8.06 4.78
N ILE A 15 -7.74 -8.25 4.77
CA ILE A 15 -6.77 -7.25 4.32
C ILE A 15 -5.67 -7.93 3.51
N ILE A 16 -5.29 -7.29 2.40
CA ILE A 16 -4.13 -7.65 1.60
C ILE A 16 -3.16 -6.47 1.61
N SER A 17 -1.90 -6.71 1.95
CA SER A 17 -0.84 -5.71 1.86
C SER A 17 0.03 -5.96 0.63
N ILE A 18 0.31 -4.91 -0.13
CA ILE A 18 1.16 -4.96 -1.31
C ILE A 18 2.17 -3.81 -1.27
N HIS A 19 3.34 -4.00 -1.85
CA HIS A 19 4.35 -2.95 -1.87
C HIS A 19 3.97 -1.83 -2.85
N ALA A 20 3.85 -0.62 -2.35
CA ALA A 20 3.52 0.55 -3.16
C ALA A 20 4.61 0.85 -4.22
N SER A 21 5.84 0.42 -3.97
CA SER A 21 6.96 0.55 -4.91
C SER A 21 6.78 -0.26 -6.20
N ALA A 22 5.79 -1.13 -6.28
CA ALA A 22 5.46 -1.86 -7.51
C ALA A 22 4.95 -0.92 -8.64
N GLY A 23 4.52 0.27 -8.30
CA GLY A 23 4.08 1.29 -9.25
C GLY A 23 2.58 1.34 -9.45
N LEU A 24 2.11 2.45 -10.01
CA LEU A 24 0.69 2.78 -10.12
C LEU A 24 -0.12 1.71 -10.86
N LYS A 25 0.38 1.23 -12.00
CA LYS A 25 -0.33 0.23 -12.80
C LYS A 25 -0.50 -1.08 -12.02
N ALA A 26 0.57 -1.58 -11.40
CA ALA A 26 0.52 -2.82 -10.64
C ALA A 26 -0.43 -2.71 -9.43
N LEU A 27 -0.46 -1.55 -8.78
CA LEU A 27 -1.38 -1.30 -7.65
C LEU A 27 -2.85 -1.29 -8.12
N LYS A 28 -3.13 -0.61 -9.23
CA LYS A 28 -4.49 -0.60 -9.81
C LYS A 28 -4.94 -1.99 -10.22
N ASP A 29 -4.09 -2.73 -10.92
CA ASP A 29 -4.41 -4.08 -11.37
C ASP A 29 -4.63 -5.02 -10.19
N SER A 30 -3.85 -4.90 -9.13
CA SER A 30 -3.99 -5.70 -7.91
C SER A 30 -5.28 -5.39 -7.16
N LYS A 31 -5.66 -4.13 -7.06
CA LYS A 31 -6.92 -3.74 -6.45
C LYS A 31 -8.10 -4.30 -7.23
N LYS A 32 -8.09 -4.15 -8.54
CA LYS A 32 -9.12 -4.69 -9.43
C LYS A 32 -9.21 -6.22 -9.30
N ALA A 33 -8.08 -6.91 -9.33
CA ALA A 33 -8.03 -8.37 -9.22
C ALA A 33 -8.56 -8.85 -7.85
N SER A 34 -8.30 -8.13 -6.77
CA SER A 34 -8.82 -8.49 -5.44
C SER A 34 -10.34 -8.39 -5.38
N VAL A 35 -10.93 -7.38 -6.01
CA VAL A 35 -12.38 -7.23 -6.08
C VAL A 35 -12.99 -8.34 -6.94
N GLU A 36 -12.42 -8.59 -8.12
CA GLU A 36 -12.90 -9.65 -9.03
C GLU A 36 -12.79 -11.05 -8.40
N GLY A 37 -11.68 -11.32 -7.70
CA GLY A 37 -11.47 -12.60 -7.02
C GLY A 37 -12.51 -12.87 -5.94
N ALA A 38 -12.77 -11.90 -5.08
CA ALA A 38 -13.79 -12.01 -4.04
C ALA A 38 -15.19 -12.16 -4.65
N ASN A 39 -15.52 -11.36 -5.66
CA ASN A 39 -16.82 -11.41 -6.33
C ASN A 39 -17.05 -12.75 -7.02
N SER A 40 -16.01 -13.40 -7.53
CA SER A 40 -16.11 -14.69 -8.21
C SER A 40 -16.63 -15.82 -7.30
N VAL A 41 -16.48 -15.67 -5.98
CA VAL A 41 -16.94 -16.61 -4.97
C VAL A 41 -17.99 -16.01 -4.03
N SER A 42 -18.58 -14.88 -4.40
CA SER A 42 -19.63 -14.18 -3.65
C SER A 42 -19.20 -13.75 -2.25
N LEU A 43 -17.93 -13.34 -2.11
CA LEU A 43 -17.38 -12.82 -0.87
C LEU A 43 -17.18 -11.30 -0.95
N LYS A 44 -17.14 -10.65 0.22
CA LYS A 44 -16.82 -9.23 0.32
C LYS A 44 -15.35 -9.01 -0.08
N PRO A 45 -15.06 -8.03 -0.94
CA PRO A 45 -13.68 -7.71 -1.29
C PRO A 45 -12.84 -7.31 -0.06
N PRO A 46 -11.57 -7.74 0.01
CA PRO A 46 -10.68 -7.33 1.08
C PRO A 46 -10.26 -5.87 0.92
N LEU A 47 -9.85 -5.26 2.01
CA LEU A 47 -9.12 -3.99 1.97
C LEU A 47 -7.73 -4.25 1.38
N VAL A 48 -7.29 -3.40 0.46
CA VAL A 48 -5.94 -3.48 -0.11
C VAL A 48 -5.16 -2.26 0.36
N VAL A 49 -4.01 -2.50 1.01
CA VAL A 49 -3.17 -1.44 1.57
C VAL A 49 -1.78 -1.49 0.96
N GLY A 50 -1.22 -0.31 0.68
CA GLY A 50 0.13 -0.17 0.13
C GLY A 50 1.17 -0.02 1.22
N ILE A 51 2.19 -0.89 1.21
CA ILE A 51 3.34 -0.74 2.11
C ILE A 51 4.24 0.34 1.54
N THR A 52 4.51 1.38 2.33
CA THR A 52 5.37 2.50 1.94
C THR A 52 6.85 2.13 2.10
N VAL A 53 7.55 2.70 3.08
CA VAL A 53 8.94 2.35 3.37
C VAL A 53 8.97 1.46 4.60
N LEU A 54 9.75 0.37 4.55
CA LEU A 54 9.90 -0.52 5.70
C LEU A 54 10.52 0.24 6.86
N THR A 55 9.92 0.09 8.03
CA THR A 55 10.35 0.79 9.26
C THR A 55 11.72 0.37 9.76
N SER A 56 12.22 -0.79 9.32
CA SER A 56 13.55 -1.29 9.66
C SER A 56 14.69 -0.58 8.94
N PHE A 57 14.40 0.18 7.87
CA PHE A 57 15.44 0.92 7.16
C PHE A 57 15.87 2.17 7.93
N SER A 58 17.19 2.32 8.14
CA SER A 58 17.79 3.61 8.47
C SER A 58 17.88 4.46 7.20
N LEU A 59 18.11 5.77 7.34
CA LEU A 59 18.30 6.64 6.17
C LEU A 59 19.47 6.17 5.30
N LYS A 60 20.57 5.73 5.94
CA LYS A 60 21.75 5.21 5.23
C LYS A 60 21.42 3.95 4.43
N ASP A 61 20.74 2.98 5.06
CA ASP A 61 20.35 1.73 4.39
C ASP A 61 19.36 2.01 3.29
N PHE A 62 18.41 2.91 3.52
CA PHE A 62 17.44 3.33 2.51
C PHE A 62 18.12 3.90 1.26
N GLN A 63 19.10 4.80 1.45
CA GLN A 63 19.83 5.40 0.33
C GLN A 63 20.77 4.41 -0.36
N THR A 64 21.42 3.53 0.39
CA THR A 64 22.41 2.59 -0.11
C THR A 64 21.74 1.36 -0.75
N ASP A 65 20.86 0.69 -0.01
CA ASP A 65 20.29 -0.59 -0.41
C ASP A 65 19.18 -0.43 -1.44
N LEU A 66 18.42 0.67 -1.39
CA LEU A 66 17.34 0.94 -2.31
C LEU A 66 17.70 1.95 -3.40
N ASP A 67 18.96 2.39 -3.43
CA ASP A 67 19.46 3.39 -4.40
C ASP A 67 18.57 4.63 -4.46
N ARG A 68 18.20 5.17 -3.29
CA ARG A 68 17.32 6.35 -3.16
C ARG A 68 18.11 7.53 -2.61
N ASN A 69 18.05 8.65 -3.32
CA ASN A 69 18.71 9.90 -2.93
C ASN A 69 17.79 10.84 -2.13
N ASN A 70 16.48 10.55 -2.09
CA ASN A 70 15.51 11.35 -1.37
C ASN A 70 15.45 10.94 0.11
N SER A 71 14.83 11.78 0.93
CA SER A 71 14.57 11.41 2.33
C SER A 71 13.53 10.29 2.41
N ILE A 72 13.54 9.56 3.53
CA ILE A 72 12.51 8.53 3.79
C ILE A 72 11.12 9.18 3.78
N GLU A 73 10.97 10.35 4.39
CA GLU A 73 9.72 11.08 4.47
C GLU A 73 9.15 11.43 3.09
N GLU A 74 9.98 11.96 2.19
CA GLU A 74 9.57 12.25 0.81
C GLU A 74 9.12 11.01 0.06
N ASN A 75 9.80 9.88 0.26
CA ASN A 75 9.43 8.63 -0.37
C ASN A 75 8.16 8.03 0.22
N VAL A 76 7.94 8.16 1.52
CA VAL A 76 6.67 7.76 2.15
C VAL A 76 5.52 8.56 1.54
N LEU A 77 5.67 9.88 1.39
CA LEU A 77 4.66 10.73 0.76
C LEU A 77 4.38 10.30 -0.69
N ARG A 78 5.42 10.02 -1.45
CA ARG A 78 5.28 9.60 -2.84
C ARG A 78 4.58 8.25 -2.97
N LEU A 79 4.94 7.29 -2.14
CA LEU A 79 4.34 5.95 -2.16
C LEU A 79 2.91 5.95 -1.62
N ALA A 80 2.62 6.79 -0.62
CA ALA A 80 1.24 7.00 -0.16
C ALA A 80 0.38 7.64 -1.25
N LYS A 81 0.93 8.59 -2.01
CA LYS A 81 0.23 9.18 -3.15
C LYS A 81 -0.07 8.15 -4.24
N LEU A 82 0.89 7.27 -4.57
CA LEU A 82 0.64 6.18 -5.51
C LEU A 82 -0.49 5.27 -5.03
N SER A 83 -0.50 4.94 -3.74
CA SER A 83 -1.55 4.10 -3.15
C SER A 83 -2.92 4.78 -3.26
N PHE A 84 -3.00 6.07 -2.94
CA PHE A 84 -4.23 6.85 -3.07
C PHE A 84 -4.70 6.93 -4.53
N ASP A 85 -3.81 7.28 -5.46
CA ASP A 85 -4.12 7.41 -6.89
C ASP A 85 -4.54 6.07 -7.51
N ALA A 86 -4.03 4.96 -6.99
CA ALA A 86 -4.41 3.62 -7.44
C ALA A 86 -5.76 3.14 -6.89
N GLY A 87 -6.38 3.90 -5.99
CA GLY A 87 -7.65 3.52 -5.37
C GLY A 87 -7.52 2.48 -4.27
N LEU A 88 -6.34 2.34 -3.67
CA LEU A 88 -6.16 1.46 -2.52
C LEU A 88 -6.91 2.01 -1.31
N ASP A 89 -7.24 1.13 -0.38
CA ASP A 89 -8.03 1.50 0.80
C ASP A 89 -7.19 2.16 1.89
N GLY A 90 -5.87 1.96 1.86
CA GLY A 90 -4.98 2.55 2.85
C GLY A 90 -3.52 2.33 2.55
N CYS A 91 -2.68 2.69 3.49
CA CYS A 91 -1.25 2.41 3.43
C CYS A 91 -0.67 2.04 4.79
N VAL A 92 0.43 1.33 4.75
CA VAL A 92 1.20 0.94 5.94
C VAL A 92 2.35 1.92 6.11
N CYS A 93 2.47 2.51 7.28
CA CYS A 93 3.48 3.52 7.58
C CYS A 93 3.95 3.39 9.04
N SER A 94 5.03 4.07 9.40
CA SER A 94 5.43 4.16 10.80
C SER A 94 4.53 5.14 11.56
N PRO A 95 4.43 5.03 12.90
CA PRO A 95 3.69 6.00 13.70
C PRO A 95 4.18 7.44 13.52
N LEU A 96 5.45 7.63 13.19
CA LEU A 96 6.06 8.96 12.99
C LEU A 96 5.50 9.68 11.76
N GLU A 97 4.99 8.95 10.78
CA GLU A 97 4.49 9.50 9.51
C GLU A 97 2.96 9.72 9.53
N VAL A 98 2.26 9.22 10.53
CA VAL A 98 0.79 9.25 10.58
C VAL A 98 0.25 10.67 10.54
N LYS A 99 0.83 11.56 11.35
CA LYS A 99 0.37 12.96 11.43
C LYS A 99 0.48 13.65 10.08
N MET A 100 1.60 13.45 9.40
CA MET A 100 1.87 14.01 8.08
C MET A 100 0.87 13.49 7.06
N LEU A 101 0.66 12.19 6.99
CA LEU A 101 -0.26 11.57 6.05
C LEU A 101 -1.72 11.97 6.31
N ARG A 102 -2.13 12.05 7.59
CA ARG A 102 -3.47 12.50 7.96
C ARG A 102 -3.74 13.95 7.58
N SER A 103 -2.73 14.82 7.64
CA SER A 103 -2.88 16.21 7.22
C SER A 103 -3.18 16.34 5.72
N ILE A 104 -2.71 15.38 4.91
CA ILE A 104 -2.88 15.38 3.45
C ILE A 104 -4.14 14.62 3.03
N TYR A 105 -4.33 13.40 3.54
CA TYR A 105 -5.39 12.50 3.07
C TYR A 105 -6.61 12.45 3.99
N LYS A 106 -6.51 13.00 5.21
CA LYS A 106 -7.60 12.99 6.20
C LYS A 106 -8.17 11.58 6.36
N ASP A 107 -9.44 11.37 6.06
CA ASP A 107 -10.12 10.08 6.18
C ASP A 107 -10.16 9.28 4.88
N ASN A 108 -9.52 9.77 3.81
CA ASN A 108 -9.53 9.13 2.50
C ASN A 108 -8.64 7.89 2.40
N LEU A 109 -7.71 7.71 3.33
CA LEU A 109 -6.85 6.53 3.43
C LEU A 109 -6.90 5.97 4.84
N SER A 110 -7.05 4.67 4.97
CA SER A 110 -6.79 3.97 6.22
C SER A 110 -5.29 3.87 6.44
N LEU A 111 -4.84 4.09 7.67
CA LEU A 111 -3.42 4.01 8.01
C LEU A 111 -3.21 2.86 8.99
N ILE A 112 -2.28 1.98 8.65
CA ILE A 112 -1.88 0.85 9.48
C ILE A 112 -0.46 1.12 9.98
N HIS A 113 -0.27 1.04 11.29
CA HIS A 113 1.01 1.28 11.94
C HIS A 113 1.77 -0.03 12.13
N ILE A 114 3.05 0.04 11.86
CA ILE A 114 3.98 -1.04 12.19
C ILE A 114 5.11 -0.47 13.04
#